data_5a2afa87c30a9c6cecee9c484e5a6939
#
_entry.id   5a2afa87c30a9c6cecee9c484e5a6939
#
_cell.length_a   1.000
_cell.length_b   1.000
_cell.length_c   1.000
_cell.angle_alpha   90.00
_cell.angle_beta   90.00
_cell.angle_gamma   90.00
#
_symmetry.space_group_name_H-M   'P 1'
#
loop_
_entity.id
_entity.type
_entity.pdbx_description
1 polymer ?
#
loop_
_entity_poly.entity_id
_entity_poly.type
_entity_poly.pdbx_seq_one_letter_code
_entity_poly.pdbx_strand_id
1 'polypeptide(L)'
;MNECKQVVLDNLQRQFGYTNLSDLLIKKAEVWDKFFGNFSERFVEEVLDFNTCISEALDFYWGRLYGITRTFTDEDGNLFTLDDATFREIIAIKAFGCRWDGTAKSANDFFKNLFKDRGVLYMSDSGTGVLRYDFIFQLTDLEVYLFTHKDILPREAGIGFEIHVLDVKTTFGFYGTELQPWSQGVLYRGELK
;
A
#
# COMPACT_ATOMS: atom_id res chain seq x y z
N MET A 1 3.55 11.34 -32.37
CA MET A 1 3.36 12.58 -33.22
C MET A 1 2.91 13.65 -32.25
N ASN A 2 3.56 14.80 -32.25
CA ASN A 2 3.35 15.84 -31.24
C ASN A 2 1.91 16.38 -31.31
N GLU A 3 1.08 16.05 -30.32
CA GLU A 3 -0.34 16.41 -30.32
C GLU A 3 -0.59 17.92 -30.35
N CYS A 4 0.16 18.70 -29.54
CA CYS A 4 0.02 20.15 -29.52
C CYS A 4 0.41 20.79 -30.85
N LYS A 5 1.44 20.27 -31.52
CA LYS A 5 1.84 20.76 -32.85
C LYS A 5 0.71 20.55 -33.86
N GLN A 6 0.07 19.38 -33.86
CA GLN A 6 -1.04 19.08 -34.75
C GLN A 6 -2.24 19.99 -34.50
N VAL A 7 -2.60 20.18 -33.24
CA VAL A 7 -3.69 21.10 -32.86
C VAL A 7 -3.42 22.54 -33.30
N VAL A 8 -2.18 23.01 -33.18
CA VAL A 8 -1.79 24.37 -33.67
C VAL A 8 -1.90 24.46 -35.16
N LEU A 9 -1.43 23.45 -35.90
CA LEU A 9 -1.50 23.42 -37.36
C LEU A 9 -2.94 23.39 -37.87
N ASP A 10 -3.81 22.60 -37.24
CA ASP A 10 -5.21 22.46 -37.62
C ASP A 10 -6.02 23.76 -37.40
N ASN A 11 -5.63 24.53 -36.39
CA ASN A 11 -6.29 25.78 -36.01
C ASN A 11 -5.70 27.03 -36.66
N LEU A 12 -4.53 26.91 -37.32
CA LEU A 12 -3.93 28.04 -38.04
C LEU A 12 -4.74 28.37 -39.30
N GLN A 13 -5.28 29.59 -39.35
CA GLN A 13 -5.92 30.07 -40.57
C GLN A 13 -4.92 30.07 -41.72
N ARG A 14 -5.32 29.67 -42.92
CA ARG A 14 -4.46 29.55 -44.10
C ARG A 14 -3.65 30.80 -44.40
N GLN A 15 -4.22 31.99 -44.12
CA GLN A 15 -3.51 33.27 -44.36
C GLN A 15 -2.28 33.47 -43.44
N PHE A 16 -2.19 32.76 -42.32
CA PHE A 16 -1.06 32.82 -41.39
C PHE A 16 -0.10 31.62 -41.53
N GLY A 17 -0.44 30.66 -42.40
CA GLY A 17 0.28 29.39 -42.51
C GLY A 17 1.73 29.49 -42.99
N TYR A 18 2.15 30.64 -43.55
CA TYR A 18 3.50 30.88 -44.06
C TYR A 18 4.14 32.14 -43.48
N THR A 19 3.79 32.53 -42.30
CA THR A 19 4.31 33.72 -41.64
C THR A 19 5.27 33.36 -40.51
N ASN A 20 6.12 34.33 -40.12
CA ASN A 20 6.97 34.16 -38.91
C ASN A 20 6.16 33.83 -37.64
N LEU A 21 4.89 34.19 -37.62
CA LEU A 21 3.97 33.87 -36.52
C LEU A 21 3.67 32.38 -36.47
N SER A 22 3.45 31.74 -37.62
CA SER A 22 3.21 30.29 -37.66
C SER A 22 4.42 29.51 -37.16
N ASP A 23 5.64 29.93 -37.58
CA ASP A 23 6.89 29.31 -37.14
C ASP A 23 7.10 29.47 -35.63
N LEU A 24 6.77 30.64 -35.09
CA LEU A 24 6.82 30.88 -33.65
C LEU A 24 5.84 29.98 -32.85
N LEU A 25 4.63 29.86 -33.35
CA LEU A 25 3.59 29.02 -32.71
C LEU A 25 3.95 27.53 -32.77
N ILE A 26 4.49 27.06 -33.89
CA ILE A 26 4.97 25.69 -34.05
C ILE A 26 6.12 25.40 -33.08
N LYS A 27 7.12 26.29 -33.01
CA LYS A 27 8.23 26.15 -32.06
C LYS A 27 7.76 26.14 -30.61
N LYS A 28 6.79 26.99 -30.28
CA LYS A 28 6.19 27.01 -28.95
C LYS A 28 5.44 25.70 -28.63
N ALA A 29 4.69 25.16 -29.59
CA ALA A 29 4.01 23.87 -29.43
C ALA A 29 5.01 22.72 -29.27
N GLU A 30 6.13 22.72 -29.99
CA GLU A 30 7.19 21.71 -29.84
C GLU A 30 7.86 21.77 -28.46
N VAL A 31 8.03 22.97 -27.89
CA VAL A 31 8.53 23.14 -26.53
C VAL A 31 7.50 22.59 -25.50
N TRP A 32 6.21 22.90 -25.70
CA TRP A 32 5.14 22.36 -24.84
C TRP A 32 5.09 20.83 -24.88
N ASP A 33 5.11 20.25 -26.08
CA ASP A 33 5.12 18.80 -26.25
C ASP A 33 6.35 18.14 -25.60
N LYS A 34 7.49 18.79 -25.66
CA LYS A 34 8.71 18.29 -25.03
C LYS A 34 8.61 18.26 -23.50
N PHE A 35 8.00 19.27 -22.89
CA PHE A 35 7.93 19.39 -21.42
C PHE A 35 6.66 18.77 -20.83
N PHE A 36 5.55 18.79 -21.55
CA PHE A 36 4.24 18.41 -21.03
C PHE A 36 3.53 17.31 -21.83
N GLY A 37 4.05 16.91 -22.99
CA GLY A 37 3.38 15.98 -23.92
C GLY A 37 3.00 14.63 -23.30
N ASN A 38 3.78 14.16 -22.33
CA ASN A 38 3.51 12.92 -21.60
C ASN A 38 3.17 13.18 -20.12
N PHE A 39 2.82 14.43 -19.77
CA PHE A 39 2.59 14.79 -18.37
C PHE A 39 1.44 13.99 -17.75
N SER A 40 0.33 13.82 -18.46
CA SER A 40 -0.83 13.09 -17.94
C SER A 40 -0.53 11.62 -17.71
N GLU A 41 0.19 10.98 -18.64
CA GLU A 41 0.59 9.57 -18.53
C GLU A 41 1.56 9.39 -17.35
N ARG A 42 2.62 10.20 -17.30
CA ARG A 42 3.58 10.18 -16.20
C ARG A 42 2.93 10.49 -14.86
N PHE A 43 2.01 11.44 -14.81
CA PHE A 43 1.30 11.76 -13.57
C PHE A 43 0.46 10.58 -13.06
N VAL A 44 -0.20 9.86 -13.97
CA VAL A 44 -0.93 8.64 -13.60
C VAL A 44 0.02 7.56 -13.09
N GLU A 45 1.09 7.28 -13.81
CA GLU A 45 2.05 6.21 -13.45
C GLU A 45 2.88 6.55 -12.20
N GLU A 46 3.41 7.78 -12.13
CA GLU A 46 4.35 8.18 -11.08
C GLU A 46 3.66 8.64 -9.78
N VAL A 47 2.38 9.02 -9.83
CA VAL A 47 1.67 9.57 -8.66
C VAL A 47 0.41 8.80 -8.31
N LEU A 48 -0.49 8.55 -9.28
CA LEU A 48 -1.82 8.00 -9.01
C LEU A 48 -1.85 6.47 -8.96
N ASP A 49 -0.99 5.77 -9.70
CA ASP A 49 -0.93 4.32 -9.60
C ASP A 49 -0.15 3.93 -8.34
N PHE A 50 -0.85 3.38 -7.38
CA PHE A 50 -0.27 2.96 -6.10
C PHE A 50 0.86 1.93 -6.24
N ASN A 51 0.83 1.10 -7.28
CA ASN A 51 1.84 0.04 -7.46
C ASN A 51 3.14 0.56 -8.07
N THR A 52 3.06 1.58 -8.94
CA THR A 52 4.19 2.11 -9.71
C THR A 52 4.68 3.46 -9.25
N CYS A 53 3.90 4.16 -8.40
CA CYS A 53 4.22 5.51 -7.97
C CYS A 53 5.60 5.63 -7.31
N ILE A 54 6.24 6.79 -7.50
CA ILE A 54 7.54 7.11 -6.91
C ILE A 54 7.45 7.31 -5.40
N SER A 55 8.60 7.21 -4.71
CA SER A 55 8.71 7.31 -3.26
C SER A 55 8.12 8.61 -2.70
N GLU A 56 8.36 9.73 -3.36
CA GLU A 56 7.80 11.03 -2.99
C GLU A 56 6.27 11.06 -3.07
N ALA A 57 5.69 10.38 -4.07
CA ALA A 57 4.23 10.29 -4.21
C ALA A 57 3.61 9.39 -3.13
N LEU A 58 4.32 8.35 -2.69
CA LEU A 58 3.89 7.56 -1.54
C LEU A 58 3.77 8.43 -0.29
N ASP A 59 4.75 9.31 -0.04
CA ASP A 59 4.76 10.16 1.15
C ASP A 59 3.74 11.29 1.06
N PHE A 60 3.74 12.02 -0.06
CA PHE A 60 2.93 13.23 -0.21
C PHE A 60 1.47 12.97 -0.54
N TYR A 61 1.18 11.95 -1.34
CA TYR A 61 -0.18 11.68 -1.79
C TYR A 61 -0.80 10.55 -0.97
N TRP A 62 -0.26 9.34 -1.06
CA TRP A 62 -0.86 8.16 -0.45
C TRP A 62 -0.75 8.14 1.07
N GLY A 63 0.41 8.45 1.63
CA GLY A 63 0.60 8.52 3.09
C GLY A 63 -0.31 9.56 3.73
N ARG A 64 -0.42 10.75 3.13
CA ARG A 64 -1.31 11.81 3.64
C ARG A 64 -2.79 11.46 3.49
N LEU A 65 -3.17 10.80 2.38
CA LEU A 65 -4.55 10.39 2.15
C LEU A 65 -5.07 9.47 3.26
N TYR A 66 -4.22 8.58 3.77
CA TYR A 66 -4.56 7.64 4.84
C TYR A 66 -4.04 8.04 6.23
N GLY A 67 -3.43 9.22 6.34
CA GLY A 67 -2.95 9.76 7.62
C GLY A 67 -1.75 9.00 8.21
N ILE A 68 -0.92 8.39 7.35
CA ILE A 68 0.26 7.64 7.75
C ILE A 68 1.52 8.38 7.31
N THR A 69 2.52 8.43 8.18
CA THR A 69 3.85 8.99 7.89
C THR A 69 4.86 7.87 7.76
N ARG A 70 5.83 8.04 6.86
CA ARG A 70 6.94 7.10 6.68
C ARG A 70 7.87 7.06 7.90
N THR A 71 8.03 8.19 8.57
CA THR A 71 8.88 8.33 9.75
C THR A 71 8.05 8.36 11.00
N PHE A 72 8.51 7.67 12.04
CA PHE A 72 7.88 7.70 13.36
C PHE A 72 8.96 7.52 14.43
N THR A 73 8.60 7.91 15.64
CA THR A 73 9.46 7.81 16.81
C THR A 73 8.91 6.74 17.73
N ASP A 74 9.75 5.85 18.22
CA ASP A 74 9.38 4.86 19.23
C ASP A 74 9.26 5.48 20.63
N GLU A 75 8.96 4.65 21.62
CA GLU A 75 8.82 5.08 23.02
C GLU A 75 10.15 5.55 23.61
N ASP A 76 11.27 5.08 23.10
CA ASP A 76 12.62 5.45 23.53
C ASP A 76 13.16 6.72 22.85
N GLY A 77 12.39 7.30 21.91
CA GLY A 77 12.76 8.49 21.16
C GLY A 77 13.61 8.24 19.91
N ASN A 78 13.81 6.98 19.50
CA ASN A 78 14.53 6.65 18.28
C ASN A 78 13.66 6.91 17.05
N LEU A 79 14.25 7.50 16.02
CA LEU A 79 13.58 7.78 14.76
C LEU A 79 13.76 6.60 13.80
N PHE A 80 12.66 6.07 13.32
CA PHE A 80 12.61 5.03 12.30
C PHE A 80 12.03 5.56 11.00
N THR A 81 12.58 5.06 9.89
CA THR A 81 12.08 5.38 8.55
C THR A 81 11.79 4.08 7.81
N LEU A 82 10.57 3.94 7.32
CA LEU A 82 10.14 2.77 6.54
C LEU A 82 10.72 2.80 5.13
N ASP A 83 11.09 1.64 4.61
CA ASP A 83 11.35 1.47 3.20
C ASP A 83 10.05 1.50 2.37
N ASP A 84 10.18 1.67 1.06
CA ASP A 84 9.02 1.82 0.16
C ASP A 84 8.10 0.58 0.18
N ALA A 85 8.67 -0.62 0.27
CA ALA A 85 7.90 -1.86 0.24
C ALA A 85 7.03 -1.98 1.49
N THR A 86 7.61 -1.85 2.68
CA THR A 86 6.90 -1.89 3.95
C THR A 86 5.89 -0.74 4.06
N PHE A 87 6.25 0.45 3.58
CA PHE A 87 5.33 1.59 3.61
C PHE A 87 4.11 1.38 2.70
N ARG A 88 4.29 0.77 1.52
CA ARG A 88 3.16 0.35 0.66
C ARG A 88 2.26 -0.68 1.35
N GLU A 89 2.83 -1.71 1.98
CA GLU A 89 2.04 -2.71 2.72
C GLU A 89 1.18 -2.04 3.79
N ILE A 90 1.74 -1.14 4.58
CA ILE A 90 1.01 -0.41 5.64
C ILE A 90 -0.10 0.47 5.07
N ILE A 91 0.17 1.22 4.01
CA ILE A 91 -0.85 2.03 3.34
C ILE A 91 -1.96 1.14 2.80
N ALA A 92 -1.62 0.00 2.17
CA ALA A 92 -2.60 -0.95 1.65
C ALA A 92 -3.51 -1.52 2.73
N ILE A 93 -2.96 -1.88 3.90
CA ILE A 93 -3.75 -2.36 5.05
C ILE A 93 -4.70 -1.27 5.55
N LYS A 94 -4.22 -0.04 5.70
CA LYS A 94 -5.04 1.08 6.15
C LYS A 94 -6.14 1.44 5.14
N ALA A 95 -5.80 1.44 3.86
CA ALA A 95 -6.76 1.66 2.77
C ALA A 95 -7.86 0.58 2.74
N PHE A 96 -7.47 -0.68 2.96
CA PHE A 96 -8.42 -1.77 3.11
C PHE A 96 -9.33 -1.55 4.32
N GLY A 97 -8.77 -1.21 5.49
CA GLY A 97 -9.54 -0.92 6.71
C GLY A 97 -10.61 0.16 6.51
N CYS A 98 -10.34 1.18 5.70
CA CYS A 98 -11.33 2.22 5.37
C CYS A 98 -12.51 1.72 4.51
N ARG A 99 -12.39 0.58 3.85
CA ARG A 99 -13.39 0.00 2.94
C ARG A 99 -13.87 -1.38 3.37
N TRP A 100 -13.35 -1.87 4.47
CA TRP A 100 -13.66 -3.20 4.99
C TRP A 100 -15.13 -3.32 5.38
N ASP A 101 -15.74 -4.43 5.03
CA ASP A 101 -17.16 -4.76 5.28
C ASP A 101 -17.41 -5.39 6.66
N GLY A 102 -16.39 -5.46 7.52
CA GLY A 102 -16.48 -6.08 8.85
C GLY A 102 -16.42 -7.62 8.85
N THR A 103 -16.25 -8.28 7.70
CA THR A 103 -16.20 -9.73 7.65
C THR A 103 -14.78 -10.30 7.75
N ALA A 104 -14.59 -11.35 8.57
CA ALA A 104 -13.32 -12.06 8.66
C ALA A 104 -12.90 -12.67 7.31
N LYS A 105 -13.86 -13.05 6.47
CA LYS A 105 -13.58 -13.60 5.16
C LYS A 105 -12.91 -12.59 4.25
N SER A 106 -13.48 -11.39 4.11
CA SER A 106 -12.89 -10.36 3.24
C SER A 106 -11.52 -9.90 3.72
N ALA A 107 -11.32 -9.82 5.05
CA ALA A 107 -10.02 -9.52 5.63
C ALA A 107 -8.99 -10.62 5.33
N ASN A 108 -9.34 -11.88 5.51
CA ASN A 108 -8.44 -13.01 5.22
C ASN A 108 -8.10 -13.12 3.73
N ASP A 109 -9.06 -12.91 2.85
CA ASP A 109 -8.83 -12.89 1.40
C ASP A 109 -7.87 -11.73 1.00
N PHE A 110 -8.02 -10.57 1.62
CA PHE A 110 -7.11 -9.44 1.42
C PHE A 110 -5.69 -9.73 1.91
N PHE A 111 -5.54 -10.20 3.16
CA PHE A 111 -4.23 -10.47 3.75
C PHE A 111 -3.48 -11.59 3.02
N LYS A 112 -4.20 -12.64 2.58
CA LYS A 112 -3.61 -13.70 1.76
C LYS A 112 -2.99 -13.17 0.47
N ASN A 113 -3.62 -12.18 -0.16
CA ASN A 113 -3.08 -11.57 -1.37
C ASN A 113 -1.92 -10.61 -1.06
N LEU A 114 -2.00 -9.85 0.04
CA LEU A 114 -1.00 -8.87 0.40
C LEU A 114 0.32 -9.54 0.81
N PHE A 115 0.26 -10.56 1.66
CA PHE A 115 1.44 -11.24 2.22
C PHE A 115 1.81 -12.54 1.50
N LYS A 116 1.32 -12.77 0.27
CA LYS A 116 1.53 -14.01 -0.50
C LYS A 116 3.00 -14.44 -0.62
N ASP A 117 3.93 -13.48 -0.62
CA ASP A 117 5.37 -13.72 -0.78
C ASP A 117 6.13 -13.85 0.57
N ARG A 118 5.45 -13.57 1.70
CA ARG A 118 6.02 -13.61 3.06
C ARG A 118 5.44 -14.72 3.93
N GLY A 119 4.20 -15.09 3.71
CA GLY A 119 3.46 -16.07 4.51
C GLY A 119 1.98 -15.74 4.56
N VAL A 120 1.31 -16.21 5.60
CA VAL A 120 -0.13 -16.04 5.75
C VAL A 120 -0.45 -15.28 7.03
N LEU A 121 -1.40 -14.36 6.95
CA LEU A 121 -2.02 -13.68 8.08
C LEU A 121 -3.49 -14.08 8.12
N TYR A 122 -3.93 -14.56 9.28
CA TYR A 122 -5.34 -14.84 9.55
C TYR A 122 -5.91 -13.87 10.57
N MET A 123 -7.11 -13.40 10.30
CA MET A 123 -7.94 -12.68 11.27
C MET A 123 -9.08 -13.57 11.71
N SER A 124 -9.31 -13.65 13.02
CA SER A 124 -10.42 -14.37 13.62
C SER A 124 -11.08 -13.54 14.73
N ASP A 125 -12.36 -13.75 14.94
CA ASP A 125 -13.08 -13.19 16.09
C ASP A 125 -12.98 -14.16 17.28
N SER A 126 -12.48 -13.68 18.40
CA SER A 126 -12.41 -14.47 19.64
C SER A 126 -13.76 -14.60 20.37
N GLY A 127 -14.80 -13.90 19.90
CA GLY A 127 -16.13 -13.89 20.51
C GLY A 127 -16.23 -13.05 21.79
N THR A 128 -15.17 -12.37 22.20
CA THR A 128 -15.10 -11.57 23.43
C THR A 128 -15.00 -10.06 23.15
N GLY A 129 -15.27 -9.63 21.91
CA GLY A 129 -15.05 -8.25 21.48
C GLY A 129 -13.58 -7.93 21.21
N VAL A 130 -12.80 -8.97 20.90
CA VAL A 130 -11.38 -8.86 20.55
C VAL A 130 -11.14 -9.62 19.25
N LEU A 131 -10.57 -8.96 18.26
CA LEU A 131 -10.08 -9.57 17.03
C LEU A 131 -8.69 -10.13 17.25
N ARG A 132 -8.45 -11.31 16.73
CA ARG A 132 -7.16 -11.97 16.81
C ARG A 132 -6.52 -12.03 15.42
N TYR A 133 -5.27 -11.58 15.35
CA TYR A 133 -4.44 -11.60 14.16
C TYR A 133 -3.31 -12.60 14.33
N ASP A 134 -3.37 -13.71 13.60
CA ASP A 134 -2.39 -14.81 13.64
C ASP A 134 -1.43 -14.69 12.45
N PHE A 135 -0.21 -14.22 12.70
CA PHE A 135 0.86 -14.14 11.70
C PHE A 135 1.62 -15.47 11.61
N ILE A 136 1.59 -16.12 10.46
CA ILE A 136 2.34 -17.36 10.18
C ILE A 136 3.67 -17.02 9.49
N PHE A 137 4.29 -15.92 9.91
CA PHE A 137 5.63 -15.51 9.53
C PHE A 137 6.20 -14.60 10.60
N GLN A 138 7.53 -14.47 10.61
CA GLN A 138 8.18 -13.62 11.60
C GLN A 138 7.96 -12.15 11.26
N LEU A 139 7.53 -11.39 12.24
CA LEU A 139 7.48 -9.94 12.20
C LEU A 139 8.78 -9.35 12.72
N THR A 140 9.22 -8.26 12.15
CA THR A 140 10.29 -7.43 12.71
C THR A 140 9.77 -6.67 13.93
N ASP A 141 10.67 -6.30 14.86
CA ASP A 141 10.28 -5.51 16.04
C ASP A 141 9.57 -4.21 15.65
N LEU A 142 9.97 -3.63 14.52
CA LEU A 142 9.36 -2.45 13.93
C LEU A 142 7.91 -2.69 13.48
N GLU A 143 7.65 -3.79 12.80
CA GLU A 143 6.30 -4.17 12.36
C GLU A 143 5.39 -4.46 13.55
N VAL A 144 5.89 -5.14 14.58
CA VAL A 144 5.16 -5.38 15.83
C VAL A 144 4.77 -4.04 16.46
N TYR A 145 5.72 -3.11 16.56
CA TYR A 145 5.44 -1.77 17.10
C TYR A 145 4.36 -1.03 16.30
N LEU A 146 4.49 -1.05 14.96
CA LEU A 146 3.52 -0.38 14.07
C LEU A 146 2.11 -0.95 14.19
N PHE A 147 1.98 -2.26 14.15
CA PHE A 147 0.67 -2.92 14.24
C PHE A 147 0.03 -2.72 15.62
N THR A 148 0.83 -2.64 16.67
CA THR A 148 0.34 -2.47 18.03
C THR A 148 -0.04 -1.01 18.35
N HIS A 149 0.80 -0.03 17.95
CA HIS A 149 0.67 1.35 18.43
C HIS A 149 0.08 2.32 17.41
N LYS A 150 0.05 1.99 16.11
CA LYS A 150 -0.38 2.93 15.06
C LYS A 150 -1.77 2.68 14.48
N ASP A 151 -2.53 1.76 15.07
CA ASP A 151 -3.92 1.45 14.65
C ASP A 151 -4.02 1.20 13.13
N ILE A 152 -3.10 0.37 12.60
CA ILE A 152 -2.99 0.08 11.17
C ILE A 152 -3.92 -1.07 10.79
N LEU A 153 -4.05 -2.08 11.67
CA LEU A 153 -4.88 -3.25 11.40
C LEU A 153 -6.37 -2.87 11.38
N PRO A 154 -7.15 -3.40 10.42
CA PRO A 154 -8.57 -3.11 10.31
C PRO A 154 -9.33 -3.65 11.51
N ARG A 155 -10.04 -2.78 12.21
CA ARG A 155 -10.92 -3.16 13.32
C ARG A 155 -12.13 -2.26 13.41
N GLU A 156 -13.21 -2.77 13.97
CA GLU A 156 -14.39 -1.98 14.25
C GLU A 156 -14.17 -1.10 15.50
N ALA A 157 -14.89 0.00 15.55
CA ALA A 157 -14.81 0.91 16.69
C ALA A 157 -15.26 0.21 17.99
N GLY A 158 -14.43 0.28 19.03
CA GLY A 158 -14.71 -0.36 20.33
C GLY A 158 -14.30 -1.82 20.43
N ILE A 159 -13.76 -2.41 19.35
CA ILE A 159 -13.23 -3.77 19.36
C ILE A 159 -11.72 -3.72 19.65
N GLY A 160 -11.26 -4.53 20.60
CA GLY A 160 -9.84 -4.75 20.87
C GLY A 160 -9.18 -5.65 19.80
N PHE A 161 -7.88 -5.77 19.84
CA PHE A 161 -7.18 -6.75 19.01
C PHE A 161 -5.98 -7.36 19.76
N GLU A 162 -5.60 -8.55 19.36
CA GLU A 162 -4.43 -9.29 19.82
C GLU A 162 -3.62 -9.75 18.63
N ILE A 163 -2.29 -9.68 18.74
CA ILE A 163 -1.35 -10.13 17.70
C ILE A 163 -0.65 -11.39 18.22
N HIS A 164 -0.72 -12.44 17.42
CA HIS A 164 -0.04 -13.70 17.67
C HIS A 164 0.92 -13.99 16.52
N VAL A 165 2.17 -14.27 16.82
CA VAL A 165 3.17 -14.73 15.84
C VAL A 165 3.34 -16.24 16.04
N LEU A 166 2.92 -17.02 15.04
CA LEU A 166 2.99 -18.47 15.09
C LEU A 166 4.29 -18.98 14.48
N ASP A 167 4.97 -19.87 15.20
CA ASP A 167 6.14 -20.55 14.64
C ASP A 167 5.67 -21.72 13.77
N VAL A 168 5.94 -21.59 12.45
CA VAL A 168 5.62 -22.62 11.44
C VAL A 168 6.20 -24.00 11.74
N LYS A 169 7.37 -24.05 12.44
CA LYS A 169 8.07 -25.31 12.73
C LYS A 169 7.50 -26.07 13.91
N THR A 170 6.82 -25.39 14.81
CA THR A 170 6.36 -25.98 16.07
C THR A 170 4.85 -26.01 16.22
N THR A 171 4.13 -25.15 15.49
CA THR A 171 2.68 -25.03 15.63
C THR A 171 1.93 -26.02 14.74
N PHE A 172 0.96 -26.72 15.32
CA PHE A 172 0.04 -27.59 14.60
C PHE A 172 -0.96 -26.80 13.75
N GLY A 173 -1.24 -27.25 12.53
CA GLY A 173 -2.29 -26.72 11.68
C GLY A 173 -2.91 -27.77 10.77
N PHE A 174 -4.09 -27.45 10.24
CA PHE A 174 -4.76 -28.28 9.27
C PHE A 174 -4.18 -28.12 7.87
N TYR A 175 -4.53 -29.05 6.97
CA TYR A 175 -4.09 -28.99 5.58
C TYR A 175 -4.40 -27.62 4.94
N GLY A 176 -3.40 -27.04 4.31
CA GLY A 176 -3.49 -25.72 3.65
C GLY A 176 -3.14 -24.51 4.53
N THR A 177 -2.73 -24.71 5.81
CA THR A 177 -2.31 -23.64 6.70
C THR A 177 -0.80 -23.41 6.73
N GLU A 178 0.00 -24.22 6.02
CA GLU A 178 1.47 -24.20 6.03
C GLU A 178 2.12 -24.53 7.39
N LEU A 179 1.32 -24.91 8.37
CA LEU A 179 1.76 -25.33 9.70
C LEU A 179 2.04 -26.83 9.76
N GLN A 180 2.54 -27.33 10.90
CA GLN A 180 2.93 -28.72 11.06
C GLN A 180 1.70 -29.66 11.08
N PRO A 181 1.79 -30.82 10.44
CA PRO A 181 0.70 -31.78 10.45
C PRO A 181 0.50 -32.45 11.81
N TRP A 182 -0.56 -33.24 11.91
CA TRP A 182 -0.87 -34.03 13.11
C TRP A 182 0.33 -34.87 13.54
N SER A 183 0.60 -34.90 14.84
CA SER A 183 1.74 -35.56 15.52
C SER A 183 3.11 -34.90 15.37
N GLN A 184 3.27 -33.83 14.60
CA GLN A 184 4.53 -33.09 14.44
C GLN A 184 4.46 -31.67 15.06
N GLY A 185 3.27 -31.09 15.13
CA GLY A 185 3.06 -29.76 15.73
C GLY A 185 2.38 -29.83 17.08
N VAL A 186 2.55 -28.80 17.89
CA VAL A 186 1.92 -28.59 19.19
C VAL A 186 0.77 -27.58 19.01
N LEU A 187 -0.34 -27.81 19.69
CA LEU A 187 -1.42 -26.83 19.75
C LEU A 187 -0.89 -25.53 20.38
N TYR A 188 -1.04 -24.45 19.67
CA TYR A 188 -0.59 -23.13 20.14
C TYR A 188 -1.40 -22.72 21.37
N ARG A 189 -0.70 -22.42 22.46
CA ARG A 189 -1.28 -21.99 23.75
C ARG A 189 -1.03 -20.53 24.02
N GLY A 190 -1.03 -19.67 23.03
CA GLY A 190 -0.89 -18.23 23.14
C GLY A 190 -0.15 -17.73 24.38
N GLU A 191 1.11 -17.35 24.25
CA GLU A 191 1.69 -16.40 25.18
C GLU A 191 1.50 -15.01 24.57
N LEU A 192 0.72 -14.19 25.26
CA LEU A 192 0.58 -12.77 24.93
C LEU A 192 1.95 -12.11 25.09
N LYS A 193 2.47 -11.54 24.01
CA LYS A 193 3.55 -10.59 24.10
C LYS A 193 2.99 -9.19 24.10
#